data_6667f3f57f53bbaf541040930932f9ae
#
_entry.id   6667f3f57f53bbaf541040930932f9ae
#
_cell.length_a   1.000
_cell.length_b   1.000
_cell.length_c   1.000
_cell.angle_alpha   90.00
_cell.angle_beta   90.00
_cell.angle_gamma   90.00
#
_symmetry.space_group_name_H-M   'P 1'
#
loop_
_entity.id
_entity.type
_entity.pdbx_description
1 polymer ?
#
loop_
_entity_poly.entity_id
_entity_poly.type
_entity_poly.pdbx_seq_one_letter_code
_entity_poly.pdbx_strand_id
1 'polypeptide(L)'
;MRQPVLFLNANFGTMRFTSLKLHSFRDLLIEELRDLYSAETQLVEALPKMAEAACSQELRSAFEHHLEQTREHVSRLKDIFEEIGEKSSGETCEAMKGLIKEGEVLVKAEGDPDVRDAGLIGAAQRVEHYEIAGYGTARSLAQRLGDNQVVGTLQLTLNEEAEADKKLTSIAESQVNVSAASGQSR
;
A
#
# COMPACT_ATOMS: atom_id res chain seq x y z
N MET A 1 52.62 17.72 -9.28
CA MET A 1 52.06 16.35 -9.26
C MET A 1 50.58 16.45 -8.86
N ARG A 2 49.65 16.26 -9.80
CA ARG A 2 48.21 16.27 -9.55
C ARG A 2 47.77 14.83 -9.42
N GLN A 3 47.15 14.46 -8.29
CA GLN A 3 46.55 13.13 -8.10
C GLN A 3 45.26 13.00 -8.92
N PRO A 4 44.98 11.82 -9.50
CA PRO A 4 43.75 11.61 -10.22
C PRO A 4 42.60 11.36 -9.21
N VAL A 5 41.49 12.09 -9.42
CA VAL A 5 40.24 11.88 -8.71
C VAL A 5 39.62 10.58 -9.25
N LEU A 6 39.49 9.57 -8.39
CA LEU A 6 38.74 8.35 -8.69
C LEU A 6 37.25 8.70 -8.81
N PHE A 7 36.71 8.67 -10.02
CA PHE A 7 35.27 8.62 -10.23
C PHE A 7 34.77 7.22 -9.86
N LEU A 8 34.05 7.11 -8.75
CA LEU A 8 33.26 5.93 -8.48
C LEU A 8 32.18 5.83 -9.59
N ASN A 9 32.31 4.83 -10.47
CA ASN A 9 31.24 4.42 -11.37
C ASN A 9 30.12 3.79 -10.51
N ALA A 10 29.10 4.56 -10.17
CA ALA A 10 27.85 4.03 -9.72
C ALA A 10 27.21 3.29 -10.92
N ASN A 11 27.18 1.97 -10.87
CA ASN A 11 26.40 1.15 -11.79
C ASN A 11 24.92 1.45 -11.55
N PHE A 12 24.39 2.45 -12.24
CA PHE A 12 22.95 2.58 -12.44
C PHE A 12 22.55 1.42 -13.36
N GLY A 13 22.02 0.36 -12.77
CA GLY A 13 21.35 -0.70 -13.52
C GLY A 13 20.42 -0.06 -14.54
N THR A 14 20.52 -0.49 -15.79
CA THR A 14 19.75 0.02 -16.90
C THR A 14 18.27 -0.27 -16.59
N MET A 15 17.55 0.69 -16.00
CA MET A 15 16.09 0.66 -15.96
C MET A 15 15.62 0.59 -17.42
N ARG A 16 15.13 -0.57 -17.85
CA ARG A 16 14.41 -0.68 -19.11
C ARG A 16 13.08 0.03 -18.92
N PHE A 17 13.04 1.31 -19.24
CA PHE A 17 11.77 1.99 -19.48
C PHE A 17 11.18 1.43 -20.78
N THR A 18 10.44 0.33 -20.67
CA THR A 18 9.47 0.02 -21.72
C THR A 18 8.46 1.15 -21.70
N SER A 19 8.41 1.94 -22.78
CA SER A 19 7.46 3.06 -22.84
C SER A 19 6.05 2.49 -22.75
N LEU A 20 5.34 2.79 -21.65
CA LEU A 20 3.93 2.44 -21.47
C LEU A 20 3.14 3.01 -22.66
N LYS A 21 2.36 2.16 -23.33
CA LYS A 21 1.53 2.56 -24.47
C LYS A 21 0.07 2.53 -24.07
N LEU A 22 -0.51 3.71 -23.91
CA LEU A 22 -1.92 3.90 -23.57
C LEU A 22 -2.65 4.45 -24.79
N HIS A 23 -3.40 3.61 -25.46
CA HIS A 23 -4.21 3.99 -26.63
C HIS A 23 -5.70 4.12 -26.29
N SER A 24 -6.12 3.63 -25.13
CA SER A 24 -7.52 3.62 -24.69
C SER A 24 -7.65 3.71 -23.17
N PHE A 25 -8.84 4.04 -22.68
CA PHE A 25 -9.16 3.90 -21.25
C PHE A 25 -9.09 2.46 -20.75
N ARG A 26 -9.30 1.47 -21.64
CA ARG A 26 -9.13 0.07 -21.29
C ARG A 26 -7.66 -0.24 -20.98
N ASP A 27 -6.71 0.26 -21.79
CA ASP A 27 -5.28 0.05 -21.51
C ASP A 27 -4.90 0.66 -20.16
N LEU A 28 -5.39 1.88 -19.88
CA LEU A 28 -5.14 2.53 -18.60
C LEU A 28 -5.76 1.75 -17.43
N LEU A 29 -6.99 1.27 -17.56
CA LEU A 29 -7.63 0.44 -16.54
C LEU A 29 -6.80 -0.82 -16.24
N ILE A 30 -6.32 -1.51 -17.27
CA ILE A 30 -5.50 -2.72 -17.10
C ILE A 30 -4.20 -2.42 -16.35
N GLU A 31 -3.55 -1.30 -16.63
CA GLU A 31 -2.32 -0.90 -15.93
C GLU A 31 -2.59 -0.49 -14.47
N GLU A 32 -3.66 0.24 -14.20
CA GLU A 32 -4.09 0.56 -12.81
C GLU A 32 -4.40 -0.72 -12.01
N LEU A 33 -5.10 -1.68 -12.62
CA LEU A 33 -5.39 -2.97 -11.98
C LEU A 33 -4.11 -3.79 -11.72
N ARG A 34 -3.13 -3.77 -12.63
CA ARG A 34 -1.83 -4.44 -12.43
C ARG A 34 -1.02 -3.80 -11.32
N ASP A 35 -1.02 -2.49 -11.25
CA ASP A 35 -0.37 -1.75 -10.17
C ASP A 35 -0.99 -2.08 -8.81
N LEU A 36 -2.32 -2.03 -8.70
CA LEU A 36 -3.06 -2.43 -7.50
C LEU A 36 -2.78 -3.89 -7.11
N TYR A 37 -2.80 -4.83 -8.07
CA TYR A 37 -2.49 -6.23 -7.80
C TYR A 37 -1.08 -6.42 -7.25
N SER A 38 -0.11 -5.68 -7.80
CA SER A 38 1.26 -5.69 -7.28
C SER A 38 1.34 -5.06 -5.89
N ALA A 39 0.62 -3.96 -5.63
CA ALA A 39 0.57 -3.30 -4.34
C ALA A 39 0.02 -4.23 -3.25
N GLU A 40 -1.16 -4.80 -3.47
CA GLU A 40 -1.82 -5.73 -2.54
C GLU A 40 -0.95 -6.97 -2.25
N THR A 41 -0.33 -7.53 -3.30
CA THR A 41 0.55 -8.70 -3.12
C THR A 41 1.76 -8.38 -2.23
N GLN A 42 2.31 -7.17 -2.33
CA GLN A 42 3.40 -6.71 -1.46
C GLN A 42 2.91 -6.48 -0.03
N LEU A 43 1.68 -6.00 0.16
CA LEU A 43 1.09 -5.75 1.48
C LEU A 43 0.77 -7.05 2.23
N VAL A 44 0.35 -8.11 1.55
CA VAL A 44 0.20 -9.44 2.17
C VAL A 44 1.48 -9.90 2.86
N GLU A 45 2.66 -9.50 2.35
CA GLU A 45 3.97 -9.83 2.96
C GLU A 45 4.40 -8.80 4.02
N ALA A 46 3.92 -7.57 3.95
CA ALA A 46 4.34 -6.48 4.85
C ALA A 46 3.50 -6.40 6.12
N LEU A 47 2.17 -6.56 6.04
CA LEU A 47 1.25 -6.42 7.16
C LEU A 47 1.55 -7.35 8.35
N PRO A 48 1.96 -8.62 8.17
CA PRO A 48 2.35 -9.46 9.32
C PRO A 48 3.48 -8.86 10.16
N LYS A 49 4.46 -8.21 9.52
CA LYS A 49 5.59 -7.56 10.21
C LYS A 49 5.15 -6.33 10.99
N MET A 50 4.17 -5.59 10.47
CA MET A 50 3.60 -4.44 11.16
C MET A 50 2.77 -4.89 12.37
N ALA A 51 1.97 -5.96 12.22
CA ALA A 51 1.22 -6.56 13.32
C ALA A 51 2.14 -7.06 14.44
N GLU A 52 3.25 -7.74 14.09
CA GLU A 52 4.24 -8.22 15.07
C GLU A 52 4.94 -7.06 15.81
N ALA A 53 5.22 -5.96 15.13
CA ALA A 53 5.89 -4.79 15.69
C ALA A 53 4.98 -3.94 16.58
N ALA A 54 3.67 -3.98 16.38
CA ALA A 54 2.70 -3.20 17.14
C ALA A 54 2.66 -3.63 18.62
N CYS A 55 2.77 -2.67 19.53
CA CYS A 55 2.66 -2.86 20.98
C CYS A 55 1.19 -2.82 21.41
N SER A 56 0.41 -1.89 20.90
CA SER A 56 -1.03 -1.80 21.13
C SER A 56 -1.74 -3.03 20.56
N GLN A 57 -2.50 -3.71 21.43
CA GLN A 57 -3.29 -4.88 20.99
C GLN A 57 -4.36 -4.50 19.97
N GLU A 58 -4.95 -3.32 20.09
CA GLU A 58 -5.96 -2.85 19.13
C GLU A 58 -5.34 -2.56 17.76
N LEU A 59 -4.15 -1.95 17.73
CA LEU A 59 -3.42 -1.71 16.48
C LEU A 59 -2.98 -3.02 15.83
N ARG A 60 -2.47 -3.96 16.62
CA ARG A 60 -2.11 -5.31 16.12
C ARG A 60 -3.31 -6.00 15.50
N SER A 61 -4.44 -6.03 16.19
CA SER A 61 -5.68 -6.63 15.66
C SER A 61 -6.20 -5.92 14.41
N ALA A 62 -6.00 -4.60 14.30
CA ALA A 62 -6.36 -3.86 13.09
C ALA A 62 -5.51 -4.31 11.89
N PHE A 63 -4.19 -4.46 12.05
CA PHE A 63 -3.30 -4.96 11.00
C PHE A 63 -3.59 -6.42 10.63
N GLU A 64 -3.87 -7.28 11.60
CA GLU A 64 -4.25 -8.68 11.35
C GLU A 64 -5.56 -8.78 10.56
N HIS A 65 -6.56 -7.97 10.93
CA HIS A 65 -7.83 -7.91 10.22
C HIS A 65 -7.65 -7.38 8.78
N HIS A 66 -6.89 -6.31 8.63
CA HIS A 66 -6.61 -5.75 7.31
C HIS A 66 -5.81 -6.71 6.42
N LEU A 67 -4.92 -7.53 6.97
CA LEU A 67 -4.25 -8.60 6.23
C LEU A 67 -5.25 -9.59 5.60
N GLU A 68 -6.30 -9.98 6.32
CA GLU A 68 -7.32 -10.85 5.74
C GLU A 68 -8.09 -10.14 4.63
N GLN A 69 -8.42 -8.85 4.79
CA GLN A 69 -9.05 -8.04 3.74
C GLN A 69 -8.14 -7.94 2.50
N THR A 70 -6.85 -7.64 2.68
CA THR A 70 -5.85 -7.56 1.59
C THR A 70 -5.75 -8.87 0.79
N ARG A 71 -5.86 -10.03 1.45
CA ARG A 71 -5.93 -11.34 0.76
C ARG A 71 -7.19 -11.46 -0.11
N GLU A 72 -8.32 -10.97 0.37
CA GLU A 72 -9.57 -10.91 -0.40
C GLU A 72 -9.45 -9.91 -1.57
N HIS A 73 -8.76 -8.77 -1.38
CA HIS A 73 -8.50 -7.79 -2.45
C HIS A 73 -7.68 -8.42 -3.58
N VAL A 74 -6.61 -9.16 -3.24
CA VAL A 74 -5.83 -9.94 -4.22
C VAL A 74 -6.72 -10.92 -4.98
N SER A 75 -7.64 -11.61 -4.30
CA SER A 75 -8.56 -12.55 -4.95
C SER A 75 -9.52 -11.83 -5.90
N ARG A 76 -10.16 -10.75 -5.45
CA ARG A 76 -11.07 -9.94 -6.26
C ARG A 76 -10.39 -9.37 -7.52
N LEU A 77 -9.14 -8.92 -7.40
CA LEU A 77 -8.37 -8.45 -8.56
C LEU A 77 -8.08 -9.57 -9.55
N LYS A 78 -7.78 -10.79 -9.08
CA LYS A 78 -7.64 -11.97 -9.97
C LYS A 78 -8.93 -12.28 -10.71
N ASP A 79 -10.05 -12.27 -10.01
CA ASP A 79 -11.36 -12.52 -10.62
C ASP A 79 -11.68 -11.46 -11.68
N ILE A 80 -11.36 -10.19 -11.43
CA ILE A 80 -11.48 -9.12 -12.42
C ILE A 80 -10.60 -9.41 -13.65
N PHE A 81 -9.35 -9.81 -13.47
CA PHE A 81 -8.46 -10.15 -14.60
C PHE A 81 -8.98 -11.32 -15.42
N GLU A 82 -9.54 -12.34 -14.77
CA GLU A 82 -10.17 -13.48 -15.46
C GLU A 82 -11.38 -13.02 -16.27
N GLU A 83 -12.26 -12.19 -15.69
CA GLU A 83 -13.44 -11.65 -16.34
C GLU A 83 -13.13 -10.82 -17.57
N ILE A 84 -12.12 -9.92 -17.47
CA ILE A 84 -11.73 -9.07 -18.60
C ILE A 84 -10.82 -9.77 -19.61
N GLY A 85 -10.41 -11.03 -19.35
CA GLY A 85 -9.55 -11.85 -20.24
C GLY A 85 -8.09 -11.38 -20.31
N GLU A 86 -7.59 -10.78 -19.22
CA GLU A 86 -6.23 -10.23 -19.13
C GLU A 86 -5.38 -10.98 -18.08
N LYS A 87 -4.07 -10.76 -18.12
CA LYS A 87 -3.16 -11.31 -17.12
C LYS A 87 -2.93 -10.29 -16.00
N SER A 88 -2.96 -10.77 -14.75
CA SER A 88 -2.63 -9.98 -13.56
C SER A 88 -1.14 -9.64 -13.44
N SER A 89 -0.27 -10.33 -14.18
CA SER A 89 1.17 -10.07 -14.15
C SER A 89 1.51 -8.76 -14.87
N GLY A 90 2.21 -7.89 -14.17
CA GLY A 90 2.70 -6.60 -14.63
C GLY A 90 4.05 -6.26 -14.00
N GLU A 91 4.42 -5.00 -14.05
CA GLU A 91 5.60 -4.50 -13.35
C GLU A 91 5.32 -4.36 -11.85
N THR A 92 6.39 -4.35 -11.05
CA THR A 92 6.26 -4.12 -9.60
C THR A 92 5.81 -2.68 -9.35
N CYS A 93 4.81 -2.49 -8.48
CA CYS A 93 4.44 -1.16 -7.99
C CYS A 93 5.58 -0.59 -7.15
N GLU A 94 6.39 0.30 -7.73
CA GLU A 94 7.53 0.92 -7.06
C GLU A 94 7.07 1.92 -5.98
N ALA A 95 5.88 2.50 -6.12
CA ALA A 95 5.30 3.39 -5.11
C ALA A 95 5.01 2.61 -3.81
N MET A 96 4.29 1.49 -3.90
CA MET A 96 4.00 0.64 -2.75
C MET A 96 5.28 0.08 -2.12
N LYS A 97 6.23 -0.38 -2.93
CA LYS A 97 7.54 -0.82 -2.46
C LYS A 97 8.28 0.27 -1.68
N GLY A 98 8.17 1.53 -2.13
CA GLY A 98 8.72 2.69 -1.42
C GLY A 98 8.04 2.92 -0.07
N LEU A 99 6.71 2.89 -0.03
CA LEU A 99 5.91 3.05 1.19
C LEU A 99 6.21 1.93 2.21
N ILE A 100 6.28 0.69 1.77
CA ILE A 100 6.65 -0.46 2.62
C ILE A 100 8.06 -0.28 3.19
N LYS A 101 9.02 0.17 2.37
CA LYS A 101 10.39 0.42 2.83
C LYS A 101 10.45 1.53 3.88
N GLU A 102 9.65 2.57 3.77
CA GLU A 102 9.52 3.60 4.80
C GLU A 102 8.89 3.03 6.08
N GLY A 103 7.86 2.20 5.95
CA GLY A 103 7.24 1.49 7.08
C GLY A 103 8.22 0.57 7.80
N GLU A 104 9.08 -0.15 7.07
CA GLU A 104 10.11 -1.02 7.66
C GLU A 104 11.13 -0.27 8.55
N VAL A 105 11.36 1.02 8.29
CA VAL A 105 12.19 1.85 9.18
C VAL A 105 11.54 2.01 10.54
N LEU A 106 10.21 2.20 10.56
CA LEU A 106 9.44 2.34 11.80
C LEU A 106 9.29 1.00 12.54
N VAL A 107 9.09 -0.11 11.82
CA VAL A 107 9.09 -1.47 12.40
C VAL A 107 10.38 -1.75 13.19
N LYS A 108 11.52 -1.27 12.70
CA LYS A 108 12.85 -1.45 13.31
C LYS A 108 13.23 -0.32 14.27
N ALA A 109 12.39 0.70 14.44
CA ALA A 109 12.71 1.85 15.30
C ALA A 109 12.83 1.42 16.76
N GLU A 110 13.91 1.86 17.41
CA GLU A 110 14.13 1.69 18.83
C GLU A 110 13.56 2.90 19.60
N GLY A 111 13.20 2.69 20.86
CA GLY A 111 12.71 3.76 21.72
C GLY A 111 11.37 3.42 22.37
N ASP A 112 10.56 4.44 22.61
CA ASP A 112 9.25 4.30 23.23
C ASP A 112 8.28 3.52 22.30
N PRO A 113 7.67 2.42 22.77
CA PRO A 113 6.80 1.59 21.93
C PRO A 113 5.51 2.31 21.51
N ASP A 114 4.95 3.20 22.33
CA ASP A 114 3.74 3.94 21.97
C ASP A 114 4.04 4.98 20.87
N VAL A 115 5.22 5.62 20.94
CA VAL A 115 5.71 6.53 19.88
C VAL A 115 5.93 5.76 18.56
N ARG A 116 6.47 4.54 18.65
CA ARG A 116 6.62 3.67 17.47
C ARG A 116 5.27 3.29 16.87
N ASP A 117 4.29 2.92 17.68
CA ASP A 117 2.94 2.59 17.24
C ASP A 117 2.28 3.77 16.51
N ALA A 118 2.45 5.01 17.03
CA ALA A 118 2.00 6.21 16.31
C ALA A 118 2.68 6.36 14.92
N GLY A 119 3.96 6.03 14.83
CA GLY A 119 4.68 5.99 13.58
C GLY A 119 4.15 4.92 12.61
N LEU A 120 3.87 3.70 13.12
CA LEU A 120 3.30 2.61 12.32
C LEU A 120 1.92 2.97 11.76
N ILE A 121 1.06 3.62 12.54
CA ILE A 121 -0.23 4.14 12.06
C ILE A 121 -0.02 5.12 10.90
N GLY A 122 0.88 6.09 11.05
CA GLY A 122 1.15 7.07 9.99
C GLY A 122 1.73 6.45 8.72
N ALA A 123 2.51 5.36 8.82
CA ALA A 123 2.99 4.61 7.67
C ALA A 123 1.86 3.85 6.97
N ALA A 124 1.01 3.16 7.74
CA ALA A 124 -0.15 2.44 7.22
C ALA A 124 -1.11 3.39 6.50
N GLN A 125 -1.48 4.52 7.09
CA GLN A 125 -2.38 5.49 6.46
C GLN A 125 -1.87 6.01 5.11
N ARG A 126 -0.55 6.13 4.90
CA ARG A 126 -0.01 6.48 3.57
C ARG A 126 -0.27 5.39 2.55
N VAL A 127 -0.24 4.13 2.98
CA VAL A 127 -0.61 2.97 2.14
C VAL A 127 -2.08 3.03 1.80
N GLU A 128 -2.98 3.16 2.79
CA GLU A 128 -4.42 3.26 2.57
C GLU A 128 -4.76 4.39 1.58
N HIS A 129 -4.15 5.57 1.73
CA HIS A 129 -4.38 6.70 0.82
C HIS A 129 -3.89 6.42 -0.61
N TYR A 130 -2.81 5.66 -0.78
CA TYR A 130 -2.37 5.19 -2.09
C TYR A 130 -3.43 4.28 -2.72
N GLU A 131 -3.95 3.32 -1.98
CA GLU A 131 -4.95 2.36 -2.44
C GLU A 131 -6.30 3.00 -2.69
N ILE A 132 -6.75 3.92 -1.82
CA ILE A 132 -7.97 4.73 -2.06
C ILE A 132 -7.88 5.49 -3.38
N ALA A 133 -6.73 6.09 -3.69
CA ALA A 133 -6.54 6.81 -4.95
C ALA A 133 -6.55 5.83 -6.15
N GLY A 134 -5.85 4.71 -6.06
CA GLY A 134 -5.77 3.69 -7.11
C GLY A 134 -7.13 3.05 -7.41
N TYR A 135 -7.80 2.53 -6.37
CA TYR A 135 -9.14 1.92 -6.52
C TYR A 135 -10.18 2.93 -6.99
N GLY A 136 -10.14 4.17 -6.51
CA GLY A 136 -11.01 5.25 -6.97
C GLY A 136 -10.83 5.55 -8.46
N THR A 137 -9.58 5.56 -8.94
CA THR A 137 -9.22 5.76 -10.34
C THR A 137 -9.71 4.58 -11.19
N ALA A 138 -9.32 3.34 -10.83
CA ALA A 138 -9.70 2.13 -11.56
C ALA A 138 -11.23 1.99 -11.67
N ARG A 139 -11.96 2.22 -10.56
CA ARG A 139 -13.42 2.21 -10.54
C ARG A 139 -14.03 3.24 -11.51
N SER A 140 -13.46 4.46 -11.53
CA SER A 140 -13.95 5.53 -12.42
C SER A 140 -13.73 5.17 -13.91
N LEU A 141 -12.60 4.55 -14.25
CA LEU A 141 -12.30 4.06 -15.60
C LEU A 141 -13.26 2.93 -16.00
N ALA A 142 -13.46 1.93 -15.13
CA ALA A 142 -14.40 0.83 -15.35
C ALA A 142 -15.83 1.36 -15.58
N GLN A 143 -16.26 2.35 -14.81
CA GLN A 143 -17.57 3.01 -14.99
C GLN A 143 -17.70 3.67 -16.37
N ARG A 144 -16.67 4.31 -16.88
CA ARG A 144 -16.65 4.93 -18.22
C ARG A 144 -16.67 3.89 -19.33
N LEU A 145 -16.13 2.72 -19.08
CA LEU A 145 -16.17 1.58 -20.01
C LEU A 145 -17.49 0.80 -19.96
N GLY A 146 -18.37 1.09 -18.99
CA GLY A 146 -19.66 0.45 -18.82
C GLY A 146 -19.61 -0.91 -18.12
N ASP A 147 -18.48 -1.24 -17.49
CA ASP A 147 -18.28 -2.49 -16.78
C ASP A 147 -18.81 -2.40 -15.34
N ASN A 148 -20.10 -2.58 -15.17
CA ASN A 148 -20.77 -2.42 -13.88
C ASN A 148 -20.36 -3.49 -12.86
N GLN A 149 -19.94 -4.67 -13.28
CA GLN A 149 -19.52 -5.74 -12.37
C GLN A 149 -18.17 -5.39 -11.77
N VAL A 150 -17.19 -5.01 -12.59
CA VAL A 150 -15.89 -4.52 -12.15
C VAL A 150 -16.03 -3.29 -11.24
N VAL A 151 -16.92 -2.34 -11.60
CA VAL A 151 -17.22 -1.17 -10.75
C VAL A 151 -17.68 -1.59 -9.36
N GLY A 152 -18.61 -2.57 -9.27
CA GLY A 152 -19.13 -3.05 -7.99
C GLY A 152 -18.04 -3.67 -7.13
N THR A 153 -17.19 -4.51 -7.71
CA THR A 153 -16.08 -5.18 -7.01
C THR A 153 -15.04 -4.18 -6.51
N LEU A 154 -14.62 -3.23 -7.35
CA LEU A 154 -13.66 -2.18 -6.98
C LEU A 154 -14.23 -1.24 -5.90
N GLN A 155 -15.53 -0.97 -5.93
CA GLN A 155 -16.18 -0.14 -4.90
C GLN A 155 -16.19 -0.82 -3.52
N LEU A 156 -16.33 -2.14 -3.46
CA LEU A 156 -16.25 -2.88 -2.19
C LEU A 156 -14.87 -2.69 -1.56
N THR A 157 -13.82 -2.95 -2.31
CA THR A 157 -12.44 -2.76 -1.83
C THR A 157 -12.17 -1.30 -1.44
N LEU A 158 -12.55 -0.34 -2.28
CA LEU A 158 -12.40 1.09 -1.96
C LEU A 158 -13.07 1.48 -0.64
N ASN A 159 -14.22 0.90 -0.30
CA ASN A 159 -14.88 1.16 0.97
C ASN A 159 -14.08 0.55 2.15
N GLU A 160 -13.53 -0.65 1.98
CA GLU A 160 -12.73 -1.34 2.99
C GLU A 160 -11.45 -0.57 3.30
N GLU A 161 -10.76 -0.01 2.27
CA GLU A 161 -9.58 0.85 2.48
C GLU A 161 -9.93 2.15 3.22
N ALA A 162 -11.03 2.78 2.84
CA ALA A 162 -11.50 3.99 3.52
C ALA A 162 -11.92 3.72 4.98
N GLU A 163 -12.39 2.53 5.29
CA GLU A 163 -12.71 2.12 6.67
C GLU A 163 -11.45 1.78 7.47
N ALA A 164 -10.44 1.15 6.84
CA ALA A 164 -9.14 0.89 7.46
C ALA A 164 -8.45 2.20 7.86
N ASP A 165 -8.39 3.20 6.98
CA ASP A 165 -7.84 4.53 7.28
C ASP A 165 -8.56 5.20 8.47
N LYS A 166 -9.89 5.18 8.49
CA LYS A 166 -10.68 5.72 9.62
C LYS A 166 -10.42 4.97 10.91
N LYS A 167 -10.31 3.64 10.85
CA LYS A 167 -10.01 2.82 12.04
C LYS A 167 -8.64 3.16 12.59
N LEU A 168 -7.63 3.33 11.75
CA LEU A 168 -6.29 3.75 12.15
C LEU A 168 -6.31 5.14 12.80
N THR A 169 -7.05 6.10 12.23
CA THR A 169 -7.26 7.43 12.83
C THR A 169 -7.89 7.31 14.22
N SER A 170 -8.94 6.49 14.35
CA SER A 170 -9.61 6.27 15.64
C SER A 170 -8.68 5.70 16.71
N ILE A 171 -7.86 4.71 16.36
CA ILE A 171 -6.86 4.11 17.27
C ILE A 171 -5.81 5.15 17.66
N ALA A 172 -5.32 5.94 16.70
CA ALA A 172 -4.36 6.99 16.97
C ALA A 172 -4.88 8.01 17.99
N GLU A 173 -6.07 8.56 17.74
CA GLU A 173 -6.62 9.67 18.54
C GLU A 173 -7.15 9.23 19.90
N SER A 174 -7.72 8.02 20.00
CA SER A 174 -8.33 7.55 21.26
C SER A 174 -7.33 6.89 22.21
N GLN A 175 -6.22 6.35 21.73
CA GLN A 175 -5.30 5.54 22.54
C GLN A 175 -3.83 5.84 22.30
N VAL A 176 -3.30 5.57 21.09
CA VAL A 176 -1.86 5.51 20.84
C VAL A 176 -1.21 6.87 21.03
N ASN A 177 -1.74 7.95 20.46
CA ASN A 177 -1.18 9.29 20.61
C ASN A 177 -1.29 9.80 22.05
N VAL A 178 -2.35 9.41 22.78
CA VAL A 178 -2.52 9.77 24.19
C VAL A 178 -1.46 9.10 25.05
N SER A 179 -1.21 7.80 24.83
CA SER A 179 -0.16 7.04 25.55
C SER A 179 1.24 7.60 25.22
N ALA A 180 1.54 7.79 23.95
CA ALA A 180 2.82 8.32 23.47
C ALA A 180 3.13 9.72 24.08
N ALA A 181 2.14 10.61 24.15
CA ALA A 181 2.30 11.94 24.74
C ALA A 181 2.52 11.89 26.26
N SER A 182 1.87 10.97 26.98
CA SER A 182 1.99 10.85 28.43
C SER A 182 3.32 10.21 28.88
N GLY A 183 3.92 9.34 28.06
CA GLY A 183 5.24 8.75 28.31
C GLY A 183 6.40 9.77 28.29
N GLN A 184 6.24 10.88 27.56
CA GLN A 184 7.25 11.96 27.50
C GLN A 184 7.30 12.83 28.76
N SER A 185 6.36 12.66 29.68
CA SER A 185 6.28 13.42 30.94
C SER A 185 7.02 12.74 32.10
N ARG A 186 7.76 11.69 31.85
CA ARG A 186 8.59 10.94 32.82
C ARG A 186 10.07 11.06 32.44
#